data_acf0a9de3408d97248e9c32136a0956c
#
_entry.id   acf0a9de3408d97248e9c32136a0956c
#
_cell.length_a   1.000
_cell.length_b   1.000
_cell.length_c   1.000
_cell.angle_alpha   90.00
_cell.angle_beta   90.00
_cell.angle_gamma   90.00
#
_symmetry.space_group_name_H-M   'P 1'
#
loop_
_entity.id
_entity.type
_entity.pdbx_description
1 polymer ?
#
loop_
_entity_poly.entity_id
_entity_poly.type
_entity_poly.pdbx_seq_one_letter_code
_entity_poly.pdbx_strand_id
1 'polypeptide(L)'
;MIKEFHNKLINHEITAQELVESCFKIIEKKDSQIQAFLTLTKKQALEKAKKVDEKIKRGDKIGILEGIPYAVKDNILTKGIKTTAGSRILENYTGTYSATVVEKLEEQGAIILGKTNLDEFAMGSSTENSAFFPTKNPWNLETVPGGSSGGSAASVASGMALFALGSDTGGSIRQPAAFCGIVGFKPSYGAVSRFGLIAMASSLDQIGTLAQTVEDAEIVFQVIAGQDKMDSTSCDLKQIQDTRYKIQDIRFGLPREYFIEGLDEEISEEIKLVLEKIEKEGIKTKEVSLPLTSYALPCYYIIMPAEVSSNLARYDGIRYAEIKNLKSEVKNLSDLYFKTRGQGFGKEVKRRIILGTYVLSKGYYDAYYKKAQKVRRLIIEEFEEIFKEVDFLITPTTPTLPFKLGEKSLDPLKMYLSDVFTVGANIAGLPAINLPIGWSQDKLPIGMQIIGPRFADNRVFFIAKAIEELIKSRIKK
;
A
#
# COMPACT_ATOMS: atom_id res chain seq x y z
N MET A 1 -12.61 14.42 4.33
CA MET A 1 -11.75 15.49 3.76
C MET A 1 -12.04 15.73 2.28
N ILE A 2 -12.04 14.72 1.40
CA ILE A 2 -12.32 14.90 -0.04
C ILE A 2 -13.65 15.61 -0.27
N LYS A 3 -14.74 15.12 0.33
CA LYS A 3 -16.05 15.79 0.24
C LYS A 3 -16.05 17.22 0.75
N GLU A 4 -15.33 17.49 1.83
CA GLU A 4 -15.22 18.82 2.41
C GLU A 4 -14.55 19.80 1.42
N PHE A 5 -13.38 19.42 0.87
CA PHE A 5 -12.69 20.26 -0.10
C PHE A 5 -13.45 20.40 -1.42
N HIS A 6 -14.10 19.33 -1.89
CA HIS A 6 -14.99 19.41 -3.03
C HIS A 6 -16.13 20.43 -2.80
N ASN A 7 -16.79 20.42 -1.62
CA ASN A 7 -17.82 21.39 -1.27
C ASN A 7 -17.25 22.82 -1.21
N LYS A 8 -16.06 23.01 -0.64
CA LYS A 8 -15.40 24.34 -0.63
C LYS A 8 -15.07 24.84 -2.03
N LEU A 9 -14.70 23.95 -2.97
CA LEU A 9 -14.46 24.31 -4.37
C LEU A 9 -15.74 24.76 -5.07
N ILE A 10 -16.83 23.99 -4.95
CA ILE A 10 -18.11 24.35 -5.62
C ILE A 10 -18.79 25.57 -4.99
N ASN A 11 -18.55 25.83 -3.70
CA ASN A 11 -19.05 27.02 -3.00
C ASN A 11 -18.17 28.26 -3.18
N HIS A 12 -17.09 28.16 -3.97
CA HIS A 12 -16.09 29.22 -4.15
C HIS A 12 -15.42 29.71 -2.86
N GLU A 13 -15.37 28.87 -1.81
CA GLU A 13 -14.68 29.17 -0.55
C GLU A 13 -13.14 29.05 -0.70
N ILE A 14 -12.70 28.22 -1.64
CA ILE A 14 -11.30 28.01 -2.01
C ILE A 14 -11.21 27.69 -3.51
N THR A 15 -10.11 28.04 -4.15
CA THR A 15 -9.80 27.62 -5.52
C THR A 15 -8.98 26.32 -5.52
N ALA A 16 -9.02 25.58 -6.63
CA ALA A 16 -8.15 24.40 -6.81
C ALA A 16 -6.66 24.78 -6.78
N GLN A 17 -6.31 25.97 -7.30
CA GLN A 17 -4.94 26.50 -7.21
C GLN A 17 -4.52 26.71 -5.76
N GLU A 18 -5.33 27.36 -4.93
CA GLU A 18 -5.04 27.58 -3.51
C GLU A 18 -4.90 26.26 -2.75
N LEU A 19 -5.74 25.27 -3.04
CA LEU A 19 -5.67 23.93 -2.44
C LEU A 19 -4.35 23.25 -2.80
N VAL A 20 -3.96 23.23 -4.06
CA VAL A 20 -2.69 22.66 -4.54
C VAL A 20 -1.50 23.40 -3.96
N GLU A 21 -1.54 24.76 -3.93
CA GLU A 21 -0.49 25.58 -3.32
C GLU A 21 -0.35 25.30 -1.83
N SER A 22 -1.45 25.09 -1.11
CA SER A 22 -1.43 24.74 0.31
C SER A 22 -0.68 23.44 0.56
N CYS A 23 -0.92 22.41 -0.28
CA CYS A 23 -0.17 21.16 -0.23
C CYS A 23 1.32 21.37 -0.49
N PHE A 24 1.70 22.16 -1.51
CA PHE A 24 3.12 22.46 -1.79
C PHE A 24 3.79 23.26 -0.68
N LYS A 25 3.08 24.19 -0.02
CA LYS A 25 3.60 24.88 1.19
C LYS A 25 3.91 23.90 2.32
N ILE A 26 3.04 22.89 2.53
CA ILE A 26 3.27 21.84 3.53
C ILE A 26 4.47 20.96 3.12
N ILE A 27 4.57 20.58 1.85
CA ILE A 27 5.71 19.82 1.30
C ILE A 27 7.01 20.59 1.53
N GLU A 28 7.08 21.85 1.12
CA GLU A 28 8.25 22.72 1.30
C GLU A 28 8.68 22.86 2.77
N LYS A 29 7.72 22.88 3.69
CA LYS A 29 7.98 22.99 5.13
C LYS A 29 8.47 21.70 5.76
N LYS A 30 7.92 20.54 5.36
CA LYS A 30 8.09 19.26 6.08
C LYS A 30 8.93 18.24 5.33
N ASP A 31 8.92 18.22 3.99
CA ASP A 31 9.48 17.09 3.24
C ASP A 31 11.00 17.04 3.25
N SER A 32 11.68 18.16 3.52
CA SER A 32 13.13 18.17 3.77
C SER A 32 13.55 17.30 4.96
N GLN A 33 12.65 17.06 5.94
CA GLN A 33 12.88 16.22 7.10
C GLN A 33 12.29 14.82 6.91
N ILE A 34 11.07 14.71 6.36
CA ILE A 34 10.32 13.46 6.20
C ILE A 34 10.80 12.64 5.01
N GLN A 35 11.16 13.31 3.91
CA GLN A 35 11.63 12.67 2.68
C GLN A 35 10.61 11.69 2.06
N ALA A 36 9.36 12.14 1.95
CA ALA A 36 8.27 11.35 1.40
C ALA A 36 8.25 11.33 -0.13
N PHE A 37 8.80 12.36 -0.81
CA PHE A 37 8.74 12.49 -2.27
C PHE A 37 10.09 12.27 -2.94
N LEU A 38 10.09 11.54 -4.08
CA LEU A 38 11.23 11.41 -5.01
C LEU A 38 11.16 12.44 -6.15
N THR A 39 9.95 12.78 -6.58
CA THR A 39 9.71 13.71 -7.69
C THR A 39 8.47 14.54 -7.40
N LEU A 40 8.57 15.86 -7.56
CA LEU A 40 7.44 16.77 -7.44
C LEU A 40 7.01 17.30 -8.82
N THR A 41 5.70 17.51 -8.99
CA THR A 41 5.08 17.94 -10.26
C THR A 41 4.40 19.29 -10.14
N LYS A 42 4.99 20.24 -9.36
CA LYS A 42 4.36 21.52 -8.98
C LYS A 42 3.80 22.30 -10.18
N LYS A 43 4.59 22.43 -11.25
CA LYS A 43 4.15 23.17 -12.45
C LYS A 43 2.92 22.52 -13.09
N GLN A 44 2.97 21.21 -13.35
CA GLN A 44 1.85 20.48 -13.96
C GLN A 44 0.61 20.48 -13.05
N ALA A 45 0.79 20.36 -11.73
CA ALA A 45 -0.28 20.40 -10.76
C ALA A 45 -1.02 21.74 -10.77
N LEU A 46 -0.29 22.86 -10.76
CA LEU A 46 -0.89 24.21 -10.83
C LEU A 46 -1.57 24.49 -12.17
N GLU A 47 -1.00 24.03 -13.29
CA GLU A 47 -1.65 24.13 -14.60
C GLU A 47 -2.97 23.35 -14.66
N LYS A 48 -3.03 22.14 -14.07
CA LYS A 48 -4.29 21.36 -13.95
C LYS A 48 -5.27 22.05 -13.02
N ALA A 49 -4.84 22.56 -11.87
CA ALA A 49 -5.68 23.28 -10.92
C ALA A 49 -6.34 24.52 -11.55
N LYS A 50 -5.57 25.31 -12.30
CA LYS A 50 -6.10 26.47 -13.04
C LYS A 50 -7.22 26.08 -14.00
N LYS A 51 -7.11 24.96 -14.72
CA LYS A 51 -8.17 24.48 -15.62
C LYS A 51 -9.44 24.10 -14.85
N VAL A 52 -9.32 23.53 -13.65
CA VAL A 52 -10.47 23.24 -12.77
C VAL A 52 -11.12 24.54 -12.33
N ASP A 53 -10.35 25.54 -11.91
CA ASP A 53 -10.88 26.85 -11.50
C ASP A 53 -11.59 27.57 -12.66
N GLU A 54 -11.04 27.49 -13.88
CA GLU A 54 -11.71 28.02 -15.08
C GLU A 54 -13.03 27.31 -15.38
N LYS A 55 -13.10 25.98 -15.14
CA LYS A 55 -14.32 25.18 -15.30
C LYS A 55 -15.38 25.59 -14.29
N ILE A 56 -15.01 25.74 -13.01
CA ILE A 56 -15.90 26.19 -11.93
C ILE A 56 -16.43 27.60 -12.22
N LYS A 57 -15.56 28.54 -12.66
CA LYS A 57 -15.95 29.90 -13.02
C LYS A 57 -16.99 29.98 -14.16
N ARG A 58 -16.98 29.01 -15.08
CA ARG A 58 -17.99 28.91 -16.15
C ARG A 58 -19.31 28.31 -15.70
N GLY A 59 -19.41 27.85 -14.45
CA GLY A 59 -20.57 27.16 -13.92
C GLY A 59 -20.68 25.69 -14.34
N ASP A 60 -19.62 25.09 -14.86
CA ASP A 60 -19.58 23.68 -15.21
C ASP A 60 -19.57 22.82 -13.94
N LYS A 61 -20.28 21.69 -13.96
CA LYS A 61 -20.25 20.73 -12.84
C LYS A 61 -18.89 20.03 -12.78
N ILE A 62 -18.36 19.90 -11.59
CA ILE A 62 -17.12 19.15 -11.32
C ILE A 62 -17.41 17.84 -10.59
N GLY A 63 -16.59 16.80 -10.86
CA GLY A 63 -16.65 15.51 -10.17
C GLY A 63 -16.03 15.60 -8.77
N ILE A 64 -16.35 14.60 -7.92
CA ILE A 64 -15.92 14.56 -6.50
C ILE A 64 -14.40 14.59 -6.31
N LEU A 65 -13.60 14.11 -7.26
CA LEU A 65 -12.14 14.15 -7.23
C LEU A 65 -11.54 15.29 -8.07
N GLU A 66 -12.37 16.06 -8.77
CA GLU A 66 -11.87 17.12 -9.63
C GLU A 66 -11.29 18.27 -8.81
N GLY A 67 -10.01 18.56 -9.04
CA GLY A 67 -9.24 19.54 -8.27
C GLY A 67 -8.61 18.99 -6.98
N ILE A 68 -8.85 17.72 -6.63
CA ILE A 68 -8.32 17.11 -5.40
C ILE A 68 -6.87 16.64 -5.59
N PRO A 69 -5.91 17.15 -4.78
CA PRO A 69 -4.50 16.80 -4.90
C PRO A 69 -4.15 15.47 -4.24
N TYR A 70 -3.33 14.65 -4.93
CA TYR A 70 -2.90 13.33 -4.44
C TYR A 70 -1.45 12.99 -4.79
N ALA A 71 -0.93 11.96 -4.13
CA ALA A 71 0.41 11.43 -4.36
C ALA A 71 0.38 10.00 -4.92
N VAL A 72 1.42 9.62 -5.67
CA VAL A 72 1.51 8.31 -6.35
C VAL A 72 2.80 7.61 -5.99
N LYS A 73 2.73 6.38 -5.46
CA LYS A 73 3.93 5.57 -5.19
C LYS A 73 4.76 5.40 -6.47
N ASP A 74 6.08 5.52 -6.33
CA ASP A 74 6.98 5.63 -7.48
C ASP A 74 7.24 4.32 -8.24
N ASN A 75 6.50 3.25 -7.94
CA ASN A 75 6.40 2.05 -8.77
C ASN A 75 5.13 1.99 -9.64
N ILE A 76 4.27 3.02 -9.60
CA ILE A 76 3.08 3.16 -10.44
C ILE A 76 3.41 4.12 -11.57
N LEU A 77 3.37 3.64 -12.82
CA LEU A 77 3.73 4.42 -14.00
C LEU A 77 2.81 5.62 -14.19
N THR A 78 3.44 6.75 -14.48
CA THR A 78 2.75 8.01 -14.78
C THR A 78 3.41 8.63 -15.99
N LYS A 79 2.66 8.83 -17.07
CA LYS A 79 3.17 9.33 -18.35
C LYS A 79 3.86 10.68 -18.20
N GLY A 80 5.07 10.79 -18.73
CA GLY A 80 5.86 12.02 -18.71
C GLY A 80 6.48 12.37 -17.36
N ILE A 81 6.31 11.52 -16.33
CA ILE A 81 6.89 11.72 -14.99
C ILE A 81 7.89 10.60 -14.70
N LYS A 82 8.99 10.93 -14.03
CA LYS A 82 9.97 9.95 -13.56
C LYS A 82 9.29 8.87 -12.73
N THR A 83 9.67 7.61 -12.97
CA THR A 83 9.18 6.45 -12.23
C THR A 83 10.36 5.50 -12.00
N THR A 84 10.95 5.56 -10.83
CA THR A 84 12.23 4.92 -10.52
C THR A 84 12.09 3.61 -9.76
N ALA A 85 10.91 3.32 -9.21
CA ALA A 85 10.69 2.23 -8.25
C ALA A 85 11.67 2.25 -7.06
N GLY A 86 12.14 3.45 -6.64
CA GLY A 86 13.13 3.61 -5.57
C GLY A 86 14.50 3.04 -5.91
N SER A 87 14.85 2.84 -7.20
CA SER A 87 16.03 2.12 -7.66
C SER A 87 16.91 2.97 -8.59
N ARG A 88 18.22 2.82 -8.45
CA ARG A 88 19.19 3.41 -9.38
C ARG A 88 19.05 2.85 -10.81
N ILE A 89 18.57 1.61 -10.93
CA ILE A 89 18.42 0.96 -12.24
C ILE A 89 17.39 1.67 -13.13
N LEU A 90 16.43 2.39 -12.54
CA LEU A 90 15.42 3.18 -13.23
C LEU A 90 15.55 4.71 -12.96
N GLU A 91 16.67 5.17 -12.41
CA GLU A 91 16.86 6.57 -11.98
C GLU A 91 16.51 7.59 -13.09
N ASN A 92 16.76 7.26 -14.35
CA ASN A 92 16.51 8.14 -15.49
C ASN A 92 15.25 7.76 -16.29
N TYR A 93 14.49 6.76 -15.84
CA TYR A 93 13.31 6.32 -16.56
C TYR A 93 12.14 7.28 -16.36
N THR A 94 11.54 7.71 -17.47
CA THR A 94 10.31 8.49 -17.51
C THR A 94 9.20 7.64 -18.10
N GLY A 95 8.05 7.58 -17.44
CA GLY A 95 6.91 6.79 -17.89
C GLY A 95 6.44 7.17 -19.29
N THR A 96 6.33 6.20 -20.19
CA THR A 96 5.84 6.40 -21.57
C THR A 96 4.32 6.31 -21.66
N TYR A 97 3.67 5.71 -20.67
CA TYR A 97 2.22 5.60 -20.48
C TYR A 97 1.88 5.66 -19.00
N SER A 98 0.63 5.90 -18.67
CA SER A 98 0.14 5.86 -17.30
C SER A 98 -0.42 4.49 -16.95
N ALA A 99 -0.38 4.13 -15.66
CA ALA A 99 -1.12 2.99 -15.12
C ALA A 99 -2.64 3.29 -15.20
N THR A 100 -3.45 2.26 -15.42
CA THR A 100 -4.91 2.40 -15.49
C THR A 100 -5.51 3.17 -14.31
N VAL A 101 -5.01 2.93 -13.10
CA VAL A 101 -5.46 3.65 -11.90
C VAL A 101 -5.17 5.15 -11.96
N VAL A 102 -4.05 5.53 -12.57
CA VAL A 102 -3.68 6.94 -12.77
C VAL A 102 -4.55 7.57 -13.83
N GLU A 103 -4.79 6.89 -14.96
CA GLU A 103 -5.67 7.36 -16.03
C GLU A 103 -7.09 7.61 -15.50
N LYS A 104 -7.66 6.64 -14.76
CA LYS A 104 -8.99 6.78 -14.14
C LYS A 104 -9.07 7.99 -13.19
N LEU A 105 -8.05 8.23 -12.37
CA LEU A 105 -8.03 9.38 -11.46
C LEU A 105 -7.84 10.71 -12.23
N GLU A 106 -7.03 10.72 -13.29
CA GLU A 106 -6.86 11.89 -14.16
C GLU A 106 -8.14 12.22 -14.93
N GLU A 107 -8.87 11.22 -15.40
CA GLU A 107 -10.20 11.38 -16.03
C GLU A 107 -11.23 12.00 -15.07
N GLN A 108 -11.11 11.70 -13.76
CA GLN A 108 -11.91 12.34 -12.71
C GLN A 108 -11.37 13.70 -12.27
N GLY A 109 -10.34 14.21 -12.92
CA GLY A 109 -9.77 15.53 -12.65
C GLY A 109 -8.91 15.63 -11.38
N ALA A 110 -8.50 14.53 -10.78
CA ALA A 110 -7.58 14.52 -9.64
C ALA A 110 -6.18 15.01 -10.05
N ILE A 111 -5.47 15.68 -9.13
CA ILE A 111 -4.23 16.40 -9.42
C ILE A 111 -3.04 15.72 -8.75
N ILE A 112 -2.09 15.20 -9.54
CA ILE A 112 -0.86 14.58 -9.04
C ILE A 112 0.10 15.67 -8.50
N LEU A 113 0.50 15.54 -7.22
CA LEU A 113 1.50 16.39 -6.58
C LEU A 113 2.92 15.88 -6.82
N GLY A 114 3.08 14.57 -6.94
CA GLY A 114 4.38 13.94 -7.14
C GLY A 114 4.39 12.43 -6.94
N LYS A 115 5.61 11.87 -7.04
CA LYS A 115 5.92 10.46 -6.88
C LYS A 115 6.55 10.23 -5.51
N THR A 116 5.96 9.33 -4.72
CA THR A 116 6.40 9.08 -3.35
C THR A 116 7.46 7.99 -3.27
N ASN A 117 8.35 8.15 -2.30
CA ASN A 117 9.42 7.21 -1.99
C ASN A 117 8.88 5.85 -1.52
N LEU A 118 9.70 4.81 -1.71
CA LEU A 118 9.36 3.42 -1.38
C LEU A 118 10.63 2.60 -1.17
N ASP A 119 10.51 1.43 -0.55
CA ASP A 119 11.58 0.41 -0.64
C ASP A 119 11.81 0.02 -2.09
N GLU A 120 13.05 -0.19 -2.49
CA GLU A 120 13.46 -0.49 -3.85
C GLU A 120 12.63 -1.65 -4.47
N PHE A 121 11.96 -1.40 -5.59
CA PHE A 121 11.01 -2.33 -6.25
C PHE A 121 9.94 -2.89 -5.31
N ALA A 122 9.52 -2.11 -4.31
CA ALA A 122 8.58 -2.50 -3.26
C ALA A 122 9.09 -3.64 -2.34
N MET A 123 10.40 -3.86 -2.27
CA MET A 123 11.05 -4.93 -1.50
C MET A 123 11.55 -4.43 -0.16
N GLY A 124 10.68 -4.39 0.84
CA GLY A 124 10.97 -3.99 2.21
C GLY A 124 9.71 -3.65 2.97
N SER A 125 9.87 -3.34 4.26
CA SER A 125 8.79 -3.04 5.20
C SER A 125 9.10 -1.80 6.04
N SER A 126 10.05 -0.93 5.57
CA SER A 126 10.49 0.24 6.33
C SER A 126 10.75 1.50 5.50
N THR A 127 10.81 1.37 4.15
CA THR A 127 11.22 2.41 3.20
C THR A 127 12.68 2.86 3.39
N GLU A 128 13.51 2.03 4.06
CA GLU A 128 14.95 2.25 4.18
C GLU A 128 15.74 1.69 2.99
N ASN A 129 15.15 0.74 2.23
CA ASN A 129 15.80 0.14 1.06
C ASN A 129 15.74 1.02 -0.20
N SER A 130 15.17 2.23 -0.13
CA SER A 130 15.25 3.18 -1.24
C SER A 130 16.69 3.47 -1.62
N ALA A 131 17.01 3.46 -2.91
CA ALA A 131 18.33 3.79 -3.42
C ALA A 131 18.68 5.29 -3.30
N PHE A 132 17.72 6.14 -2.92
CA PHE A 132 17.90 7.60 -2.84
C PHE A 132 18.11 8.05 -1.39
N PHE A 133 17.15 7.81 -0.53
CA PHE A 133 17.16 8.15 0.89
C PHE A 133 16.05 7.39 1.63
N PRO A 134 16.16 7.18 2.96
CA PRO A 134 15.07 6.64 3.75
C PRO A 134 13.99 7.70 3.98
N THR A 135 12.71 7.30 3.94
CA THR A 135 11.62 8.13 4.44
C THR A 135 11.50 7.98 5.95
N LYS A 136 11.13 9.05 6.64
CA LYS A 136 10.97 9.08 8.09
C LYS A 136 9.50 9.17 8.50
N ASN A 137 9.19 8.66 9.66
CA ASN A 137 7.84 8.74 10.21
C ASN A 137 7.50 10.18 10.62
N PRO A 138 6.36 10.75 10.17
CA PRO A 138 5.97 12.13 10.51
C PRO A 138 5.75 12.37 12.00
N TRP A 139 5.48 11.33 12.79
CA TRP A 139 5.21 11.41 14.22
C TRP A 139 6.47 11.37 15.06
N ASN A 140 7.50 10.66 14.57
CA ASN A 140 8.84 10.62 15.17
C ASN A 140 9.88 10.41 14.08
N LEU A 141 10.67 11.43 13.78
CA LEU A 141 11.66 11.42 12.70
C LEU A 141 12.84 10.44 12.91
N GLU A 142 12.95 9.84 14.09
CA GLU A 142 13.93 8.78 14.38
C GLU A 142 13.40 7.38 14.00
N THR A 143 12.10 7.25 13.70
CA THR A 143 11.45 5.96 13.40
C THR A 143 11.07 5.83 11.93
N VAL A 144 10.86 4.60 11.50
CA VAL A 144 10.44 4.28 10.14
C VAL A 144 8.95 4.56 9.91
N PRO A 145 8.52 4.98 8.71
CA PRO A 145 7.11 5.15 8.37
C PRO A 145 6.44 3.81 8.00
N GLY A 146 7.19 2.72 8.08
CA GLY A 146 6.81 1.46 7.46
C GLY A 146 7.11 1.41 5.97
N GLY A 147 6.72 0.31 5.33
CA GLY A 147 6.98 0.08 3.89
C GLY A 147 6.21 -1.13 3.32
N SER A 148 6.33 -1.24 2.05
CA SER A 148 7.14 -0.46 1.09
C SER A 148 6.51 0.87 0.66
N SER A 149 5.23 1.21 0.99
CA SER A 149 4.58 2.48 0.62
C SER A 149 4.76 3.57 1.68
N GLY A 150 5.94 3.63 2.34
CA GLY A 150 6.18 4.56 3.45
C GLY A 150 6.10 6.03 3.04
N GLY A 151 6.61 6.41 1.87
CA GLY A 151 6.48 7.77 1.36
C GLY A 151 5.01 8.17 1.10
N SER A 152 4.18 7.24 0.56
CA SER A 152 2.75 7.47 0.38
C SER A 152 2.04 7.65 1.74
N ALA A 153 2.32 6.79 2.72
CA ALA A 153 1.74 6.91 4.05
C ALA A 153 2.17 8.20 4.76
N ALA A 154 3.47 8.51 4.74
CA ALA A 154 4.01 9.71 5.37
C ALA A 154 3.46 11.00 4.73
N SER A 155 3.28 11.03 3.39
CA SER A 155 2.72 12.20 2.70
C SER A 155 1.28 12.50 3.12
N VAL A 156 0.45 11.46 3.30
CA VAL A 156 -0.93 11.61 3.77
C VAL A 156 -0.96 11.97 5.26
N ALA A 157 -0.21 11.27 6.11
CA ALA A 157 -0.16 11.51 7.55
C ALA A 157 0.30 12.92 7.91
N SER A 158 1.22 13.49 7.13
CA SER A 158 1.73 14.86 7.34
C SER A 158 0.87 15.95 6.71
N GLY A 159 -0.19 15.61 5.98
CA GLY A 159 -1.06 16.56 5.27
C GLY A 159 -0.47 17.11 3.98
N MET A 160 0.58 16.51 3.43
CA MET A 160 1.18 16.90 2.15
C MET A 160 0.30 16.53 0.95
N ALA A 161 -0.52 15.49 1.10
CA ALA A 161 -1.50 15.06 0.10
C ALA A 161 -2.79 14.65 0.81
N LEU A 162 -3.95 14.79 0.13
CA LEU A 162 -5.24 14.39 0.70
C LEU A 162 -5.43 12.87 0.69
N PHE A 163 -4.89 12.21 -0.33
CA PHE A 163 -4.80 10.75 -0.42
C PHE A 163 -3.56 10.36 -1.23
N ALA A 164 -3.22 9.09 -1.19
CA ALA A 164 -2.15 8.55 -2.02
C ALA A 164 -2.50 7.16 -2.55
N LEU A 165 -1.90 6.81 -3.69
CA LEU A 165 -1.85 5.44 -4.17
C LEU A 165 -0.61 4.74 -3.61
N GLY A 166 -0.81 3.49 -3.15
CA GLY A 166 0.24 2.57 -2.76
C GLY A 166 0.15 1.25 -3.50
N SER A 167 1.07 0.34 -3.24
CA SER A 167 1.00 -1.07 -3.66
C SER A 167 1.26 -1.98 -2.47
N ASP A 168 0.54 -3.10 -2.40
CA ASP A 168 0.58 -4.07 -1.31
C ASP A 168 0.77 -5.47 -1.88
N THR A 169 1.88 -6.10 -1.56
CA THR A 169 2.24 -7.46 -1.96
C THR A 169 2.25 -8.42 -0.77
N GLY A 170 2.58 -7.90 0.43
CA GLY A 170 2.64 -8.63 1.68
C GLY A 170 2.20 -7.81 2.90
N GLY A 171 1.71 -6.58 2.70
CA GLY A 171 1.36 -5.64 3.78
C GLY A 171 1.69 -4.20 3.46
N SER A 172 2.28 -3.95 2.29
CA SER A 172 2.95 -2.67 1.96
C SER A 172 2.05 -1.44 1.79
N ILE A 173 0.75 -1.53 2.02
CA ILE A 173 -0.18 -0.41 2.23
C ILE A 173 -0.60 -0.34 3.69
N ARG A 174 -1.03 -1.48 4.26
CA ARG A 174 -1.63 -1.57 5.59
C ARG A 174 -0.62 -1.33 6.70
N GLN A 175 0.57 -1.93 6.59
CA GLN A 175 1.63 -1.79 7.59
C GLN A 175 2.12 -0.33 7.67
N PRO A 176 2.51 0.38 6.57
CA PRO A 176 2.86 1.78 6.67
C PRO A 176 1.68 2.68 7.05
N ALA A 177 0.44 2.32 6.73
CA ALA A 177 -0.74 3.04 7.22
C ALA A 177 -0.87 2.93 8.74
N ALA A 178 -0.63 1.75 9.32
CA ALA A 178 -0.61 1.55 10.77
C ALA A 178 0.48 2.40 11.43
N PHE A 179 1.69 2.36 10.91
CA PHE A 179 2.84 3.12 11.45
C PHE A 179 2.69 4.64 11.31
N CYS A 180 1.94 5.11 10.33
CA CYS A 180 1.69 6.53 10.10
C CYS A 180 0.33 7.02 10.66
N GLY A 181 -0.50 6.15 11.24
CA GLY A 181 -1.77 6.51 11.85
C GLY A 181 -2.82 7.00 10.86
N ILE A 182 -2.93 6.33 9.72
CA ILE A 182 -3.89 6.62 8.67
C ILE A 182 -4.63 5.35 8.21
N VAL A 183 -5.66 5.53 7.41
CA VAL A 183 -6.37 4.44 6.74
C VAL A 183 -5.56 3.94 5.54
N GLY A 184 -5.38 2.62 5.46
CA GLY A 184 -4.76 1.97 4.30
C GLY A 184 -5.59 0.77 3.84
N PHE A 185 -6.08 0.82 2.61
CA PHE A 185 -6.91 -0.23 2.05
C PHE A 185 -6.21 -1.01 0.94
N LYS A 186 -6.07 -2.31 1.14
CA LYS A 186 -5.65 -3.28 0.14
C LYS A 186 -6.88 -3.99 -0.43
N PRO A 187 -7.23 -3.76 -1.70
CA PRO A 187 -8.35 -4.44 -2.35
C PRO A 187 -8.18 -5.96 -2.47
N SER A 188 -9.26 -6.67 -2.76
CA SER A 188 -9.20 -8.03 -3.26
C SER A 188 -8.30 -8.14 -4.47
N TYR A 189 -7.51 -9.22 -4.58
CA TYR A 189 -6.69 -9.46 -5.76
C TYR A 189 -7.56 -9.53 -7.02
N GLY A 190 -7.27 -8.65 -7.97
CA GLY A 190 -8.04 -8.47 -9.20
C GLY A 190 -9.16 -7.42 -9.13
N ALA A 191 -9.45 -6.84 -7.96
CA ALA A 191 -10.43 -5.75 -7.86
C ALA A 191 -9.98 -4.43 -8.49
N VAL A 192 -8.68 -4.21 -8.57
CA VAL A 192 -8.05 -3.04 -9.20
C VAL A 192 -6.99 -3.53 -10.18
N SER A 193 -6.96 -2.94 -11.37
CA SER A 193 -5.97 -3.26 -12.41
C SER A 193 -4.55 -3.01 -11.94
N ARG A 194 -3.64 -3.92 -12.32
CA ARG A 194 -2.20 -3.82 -12.11
C ARG A 194 -1.46 -3.32 -13.37
N PHE A 195 -2.19 -3.00 -14.44
CA PHE A 195 -1.55 -2.46 -15.64
C PHE A 195 -0.84 -1.14 -15.32
N GLY A 196 0.46 -1.08 -15.65
CA GLY A 196 1.32 0.05 -15.32
C GLY A 196 1.90 0.03 -13.90
N LEU A 197 1.65 -1.00 -13.09
CA LEU A 197 2.39 -1.25 -11.86
C LEU A 197 3.71 -1.98 -12.20
N ILE A 198 4.84 -1.47 -11.75
CA ILE A 198 6.12 -2.17 -11.85
C ILE A 198 6.07 -3.41 -10.97
N ALA A 199 6.08 -4.58 -11.60
CA ALA A 199 5.81 -5.85 -10.93
C ALA A 199 6.94 -6.25 -9.96
N MET A 200 6.55 -6.55 -8.72
CA MET A 200 7.35 -7.29 -7.74
C MET A 200 6.98 -8.77 -7.81
N ALA A 201 5.78 -9.14 -7.39
CA ALA A 201 5.26 -10.51 -7.43
C ALA A 201 3.85 -10.48 -8.04
N SER A 202 3.75 -10.80 -9.32
CA SER A 202 2.54 -10.60 -10.13
C SER A 202 1.31 -11.33 -9.60
N SER A 203 1.46 -12.44 -8.89
CA SER A 203 0.35 -13.19 -8.28
C SER A 203 -0.12 -12.65 -6.92
N LEU A 204 0.52 -11.59 -6.42
CA LEU A 204 0.28 -11.02 -5.08
C LEU A 204 0.10 -9.50 -5.11
N ASP A 205 0.76 -8.80 -6.04
CA ASP A 205 0.75 -7.33 -6.12
C ASP A 205 -0.67 -6.79 -6.29
N GLN A 206 -1.01 -5.76 -5.51
CA GLN A 206 -2.27 -5.04 -5.61
C GLN A 206 -2.07 -3.54 -5.36
N ILE A 207 -2.63 -2.68 -6.22
CA ILE A 207 -2.70 -1.24 -5.96
C ILE A 207 -3.88 -0.97 -5.04
N GLY A 208 -3.70 -0.05 -4.09
CA GLY A 208 -4.77 0.38 -3.19
C GLY A 208 -4.53 1.79 -2.67
N THR A 209 -5.33 2.18 -1.69
CA THR A 209 -5.49 3.57 -1.26
C THR A 209 -4.97 3.81 0.15
N LEU A 210 -4.37 5.01 0.36
CA LEU A 210 -4.02 5.55 1.65
C LEU A 210 -4.71 6.91 1.81
N ALA A 211 -5.43 7.10 2.90
CA ALA A 211 -6.19 8.33 3.17
C ALA A 211 -6.33 8.60 4.67
N GLN A 212 -6.77 9.79 5.05
CA GLN A 212 -7.00 10.15 6.45
C GLN A 212 -8.25 9.49 7.04
N THR A 213 -9.26 9.19 6.21
CA THR A 213 -10.54 8.61 6.63
C THR A 213 -10.93 7.44 5.75
N VAL A 214 -11.77 6.56 6.29
CA VAL A 214 -12.32 5.43 5.52
C VAL A 214 -13.16 5.91 4.34
N GLU A 215 -13.90 7.00 4.50
CA GLU A 215 -14.71 7.58 3.43
C GLU A 215 -13.85 8.05 2.25
N ASP A 216 -12.74 8.74 2.53
CA ASP A 216 -11.82 9.21 1.48
C ASP A 216 -11.18 8.03 0.75
N ALA A 217 -10.75 6.98 1.48
CA ALA A 217 -10.20 5.77 0.88
C ALA A 217 -11.20 5.06 -0.02
N GLU A 218 -12.48 4.99 0.39
CA GLU A 218 -13.57 4.41 -0.41
C GLU A 218 -13.85 5.21 -1.68
N ILE A 219 -13.95 6.55 -1.59
CA ILE A 219 -14.17 7.41 -2.77
C ILE A 219 -13.10 7.13 -3.84
N VAL A 220 -11.85 7.04 -3.44
CA VAL A 220 -10.75 6.76 -4.36
C VAL A 220 -10.83 5.33 -4.90
N PHE A 221 -11.11 4.34 -4.05
CA PHE A 221 -11.27 2.94 -4.46
C PHE A 221 -12.37 2.77 -5.51
N GLN A 222 -13.53 3.41 -5.33
CA GLN A 222 -14.65 3.33 -6.29
C GLN A 222 -14.26 3.81 -7.70
N VAL A 223 -13.33 4.76 -7.79
CA VAL A 223 -12.83 5.25 -9.08
C VAL A 223 -11.85 4.26 -9.71
N ILE A 224 -10.88 3.74 -8.93
CA ILE A 224 -9.81 2.92 -9.49
C ILE A 224 -10.21 1.45 -9.71
N ALA A 225 -11.26 0.98 -9.05
CA ALA A 225 -11.73 -0.41 -9.12
C ALA A 225 -12.36 -0.76 -10.49
N GLY A 226 -12.46 -2.08 -10.73
CA GLY A 226 -13.17 -2.66 -11.86
C GLY A 226 -12.26 -3.28 -12.91
N GLN A 227 -12.91 -3.92 -13.89
CA GLN A 227 -12.25 -4.68 -14.95
C GLN A 227 -11.42 -3.79 -15.87
N ASP A 228 -10.28 -4.31 -16.30
CA ASP A 228 -9.39 -3.68 -17.28
C ASP A 228 -8.97 -4.72 -18.33
N LYS A 229 -9.12 -4.38 -19.61
CA LYS A 229 -8.70 -5.24 -20.72
C LYS A 229 -7.18 -5.46 -20.77
N MET A 230 -6.41 -4.57 -20.14
CA MET A 230 -4.95 -4.63 -20.09
C MET A 230 -4.44 -5.50 -18.93
N ASP A 231 -5.29 -5.92 -18.00
CA ASP A 231 -4.98 -6.85 -16.92
C ASP A 231 -5.99 -7.99 -16.88
N SER A 232 -5.60 -9.14 -17.40
CA SER A 232 -6.44 -10.34 -17.48
C SER A 232 -6.87 -10.91 -16.12
N THR A 233 -6.26 -10.47 -15.03
CA THR A 233 -6.64 -10.89 -13.67
C THR A 233 -7.66 -9.94 -13.04
N SER A 234 -7.94 -8.80 -13.66
CA SER A 234 -8.94 -7.86 -13.16
C SER A 234 -10.36 -8.37 -13.40
N CYS A 235 -11.28 -8.03 -12.50
CA CYS A 235 -12.67 -8.49 -12.52
C CYS A 235 -13.66 -7.34 -12.33
N ASP A 236 -14.90 -7.56 -12.76
CA ASP A 236 -16.00 -6.62 -12.53
C ASP A 236 -16.63 -6.87 -11.16
N LEU A 237 -16.49 -5.90 -10.26
CA LEU A 237 -17.06 -5.95 -8.91
C LEU A 237 -18.57 -5.67 -8.87
N LYS A 238 -19.16 -5.10 -9.93
CA LYS A 238 -20.59 -4.72 -9.93
C LYS A 238 -21.52 -5.90 -9.77
N GLN A 239 -21.07 -7.11 -10.11
CA GLN A 239 -21.87 -8.35 -10.01
C GLN A 239 -21.93 -8.93 -8.58
N ILE A 240 -21.18 -8.35 -7.61
CA ILE A 240 -20.96 -8.93 -6.28
C ILE A 240 -21.56 -8.06 -5.16
N GLN A 241 -22.32 -7.02 -5.50
CA GLN A 241 -22.86 -6.06 -4.52
C GLN A 241 -24.13 -6.57 -3.86
N ASP A 242 -24.01 -7.08 -2.62
CA ASP A 242 -25.11 -7.10 -1.65
C ASP A 242 -24.84 -6.06 -0.56
N THR A 243 -25.68 -5.02 -0.50
CA THR A 243 -25.48 -3.85 0.38
C THR A 243 -26.43 -3.80 1.57
N ARG A 244 -27.20 -4.88 1.84
CA ARG A 244 -28.24 -4.92 2.87
C ARG A 244 -27.75 -5.54 4.18
N TYR A 245 -26.78 -4.90 4.85
CA TYR A 245 -26.32 -5.35 6.15
C TYR A 245 -26.66 -4.33 7.24
N LYS A 246 -27.17 -4.81 8.38
CA LYS A 246 -27.12 -4.05 9.64
C LYS A 246 -25.86 -4.42 10.37
N ILE A 247 -25.22 -3.45 10.99
CA ILE A 247 -23.96 -3.69 11.71
C ILE A 247 -24.12 -4.70 12.84
N GLN A 248 -25.31 -4.76 13.46
CA GLN A 248 -25.64 -5.69 14.54
C GLN A 248 -25.73 -7.16 14.06
N ASP A 249 -25.90 -7.39 12.78
CA ASP A 249 -25.95 -8.74 12.20
C ASP A 249 -24.56 -9.29 11.89
N ILE A 250 -23.52 -8.45 12.01
CA ILE A 250 -22.13 -8.80 11.69
C ILE A 250 -21.50 -9.64 12.82
N ARG A 251 -20.76 -10.65 12.45
CA ARG A 251 -19.97 -11.52 13.33
C ARG A 251 -18.49 -11.33 13.02
N PHE A 252 -17.72 -10.85 14.00
CA PHE A 252 -16.27 -10.76 13.87
C PHE A 252 -15.59 -12.03 14.40
N GLY A 253 -14.64 -12.56 13.63
CA GLY A 253 -13.68 -13.56 14.08
C GLY A 253 -12.40 -12.91 14.62
N LEU A 254 -11.91 -13.43 15.75
CA LEU A 254 -10.65 -13.04 16.35
C LEU A 254 -9.71 -14.25 16.28
N PRO A 255 -8.81 -14.31 15.26
CA PRO A 255 -7.94 -15.48 15.12
C PRO A 255 -6.87 -15.48 16.23
N ARG A 256 -6.88 -16.52 17.07
CA ARG A 256 -5.95 -16.63 18.21
C ARG A 256 -4.48 -16.62 17.80
N GLU A 257 -4.17 -17.07 16.56
CA GLU A 257 -2.83 -17.11 16.01
C GLU A 257 -2.25 -15.71 15.69
N TYR A 258 -3.05 -14.66 15.79
CA TYR A 258 -2.62 -13.26 15.62
C TYR A 258 -2.44 -12.53 16.96
N PHE A 259 -2.89 -13.12 18.08
CA PHE A 259 -2.76 -12.58 19.42
C PHE A 259 -1.78 -13.43 20.24
N ILE A 260 -0.54 -13.52 19.74
CA ILE A 260 0.52 -14.39 20.22
C ILE A 260 1.49 -13.67 21.16
N GLU A 261 2.32 -14.46 21.87
CA GLU A 261 3.49 -13.97 22.57
C GLU A 261 4.42 -13.21 21.60
N GLY A 262 4.85 -12.01 21.99
CA GLY A 262 5.66 -11.11 21.16
C GLY A 262 4.86 -10.05 20.39
N LEU A 263 3.52 -10.05 20.46
CA LEU A 263 2.72 -8.87 20.14
C LEU A 263 2.96 -7.80 21.20
N ASP A 264 3.23 -6.57 20.76
CA ASP A 264 3.39 -5.42 21.64
C ASP A 264 2.15 -5.23 22.55
N GLU A 265 2.39 -5.05 23.85
CA GLU A 265 1.32 -4.96 24.85
C GLU A 265 0.39 -3.78 24.60
N GLU A 266 0.93 -2.61 24.21
CA GLU A 266 0.11 -1.42 23.91
C GLU A 266 -0.80 -1.65 22.72
N ILE A 267 -0.34 -2.39 21.69
CA ILE A 267 -1.17 -2.78 20.54
C ILE A 267 -2.30 -3.70 21.00
N SER A 268 -1.98 -4.70 21.82
CA SER A 268 -2.97 -5.65 22.34
C SER A 268 -4.03 -4.96 23.20
N GLU A 269 -3.62 -4.05 24.07
CA GLU A 269 -4.52 -3.28 24.94
C GLU A 269 -5.45 -2.37 24.14
N GLU A 270 -4.92 -1.63 23.15
CA GLU A 270 -5.74 -0.76 22.30
C GLU A 270 -6.77 -1.54 21.49
N ILE A 271 -6.41 -2.72 20.97
CA ILE A 271 -7.37 -3.58 20.27
C ILE A 271 -8.47 -4.08 21.23
N LYS A 272 -8.13 -4.50 22.46
CA LYS A 272 -9.12 -4.90 23.48
C LYS A 272 -10.12 -3.79 23.75
N LEU A 273 -9.65 -2.55 23.90
CA LEU A 273 -10.52 -1.39 24.13
C LEU A 273 -11.46 -1.12 22.96
N VAL A 274 -11.02 -1.37 21.72
CA VAL A 274 -11.89 -1.29 20.54
C VAL A 274 -12.93 -2.41 20.54
N LEU A 275 -12.52 -3.65 20.84
CA LEU A 275 -13.42 -4.80 20.92
C LEU A 275 -14.51 -4.62 21.98
N GLU A 276 -14.16 -4.10 23.15
CA GLU A 276 -15.15 -3.76 24.18
C GLU A 276 -16.21 -2.75 23.71
N LYS A 277 -15.80 -1.76 22.90
CA LYS A 277 -16.75 -0.81 22.29
C LYS A 277 -17.66 -1.48 21.27
N ILE A 278 -17.07 -2.32 20.40
CA ILE A 278 -17.80 -3.09 19.40
C ILE A 278 -18.87 -3.98 20.07
N GLU A 279 -18.53 -4.66 21.15
CA GLU A 279 -19.43 -5.53 21.88
C GLU A 279 -20.54 -4.75 22.62
N LYS A 280 -20.24 -3.56 23.16
CA LYS A 280 -21.24 -2.66 23.77
C LYS A 280 -22.29 -2.18 22.76
N GLU A 281 -21.97 -2.10 21.47
CA GLU A 281 -22.93 -1.80 20.41
C GLU A 281 -23.73 -3.04 19.97
N GLY A 282 -23.56 -4.18 20.64
CA GLY A 282 -24.26 -5.43 20.36
C GLY A 282 -23.72 -6.22 19.18
N ILE A 283 -22.54 -5.86 18.67
CA ILE A 283 -21.88 -6.56 17.58
C ILE A 283 -21.14 -7.78 18.17
N LYS A 284 -21.32 -8.94 17.54
CA LYS A 284 -20.80 -10.21 18.04
C LYS A 284 -19.34 -10.40 17.68
N THR A 285 -18.51 -10.77 18.65
CA THR A 285 -17.16 -11.29 18.44
C THR A 285 -17.08 -12.76 18.78
N LYS A 286 -16.20 -13.52 18.12
CA LYS A 286 -15.95 -14.94 18.34
C LYS A 286 -14.48 -15.25 18.14
N GLU A 287 -13.87 -15.93 19.11
CA GLU A 287 -12.53 -16.50 18.88
C GLU A 287 -12.61 -17.58 17.79
N VAL A 288 -11.67 -17.55 16.87
CA VAL A 288 -11.54 -18.50 15.76
C VAL A 288 -10.08 -18.95 15.62
N SER A 289 -9.84 -20.00 14.83
CA SER A 289 -8.49 -20.54 14.63
C SER A 289 -8.14 -20.57 13.15
N LEU A 290 -6.95 -20.09 12.83
CA LEU A 290 -6.33 -20.07 11.49
C LEU A 290 -4.90 -20.64 11.58
N PRO A 291 -4.71 -21.91 11.95
CA PRO A 291 -3.39 -22.49 12.24
C PRO A 291 -2.43 -22.46 11.03
N LEU A 292 -2.95 -22.49 9.80
CA LEU A 292 -2.12 -22.46 8.59
C LEU A 292 -1.54 -21.05 8.31
N THR A 293 -2.02 -20.00 8.96
CA THR A 293 -1.44 -18.66 8.82
C THR A 293 0.00 -18.59 9.32
N SER A 294 0.42 -19.48 10.23
CA SER A 294 1.81 -19.64 10.63
C SER A 294 2.74 -19.98 9.46
N TYR A 295 2.21 -20.59 8.40
CA TYR A 295 2.94 -20.90 7.17
C TYR A 295 2.84 -19.79 6.11
N ALA A 296 2.05 -18.73 6.33
CA ALA A 296 1.85 -17.68 5.33
C ALA A 296 3.15 -16.93 5.02
N LEU A 297 3.92 -16.57 6.04
CA LEU A 297 5.19 -15.87 5.86
C LEU A 297 6.24 -16.72 5.12
N PRO A 298 6.54 -17.98 5.51
CA PRO A 298 7.39 -18.86 4.72
C PRO A 298 6.89 -19.09 3.29
N CYS A 299 5.60 -19.28 3.09
CA CYS A 299 4.99 -19.46 1.77
C CYS A 299 5.22 -18.21 0.89
N TYR A 300 5.02 -17.02 1.44
CA TYR A 300 5.28 -15.75 0.77
C TYR A 300 6.74 -15.62 0.35
N TYR A 301 7.69 -15.90 1.25
CA TYR A 301 9.14 -15.78 0.98
C TYR A 301 9.70 -16.90 0.08
N ILE A 302 8.88 -17.83 -0.36
CA ILE A 302 9.20 -18.78 -1.45
C ILE A 302 8.60 -18.28 -2.77
N ILE A 303 7.31 -17.95 -2.78
CA ILE A 303 6.58 -17.56 -4.00
C ILE A 303 7.06 -16.19 -4.52
N MET A 304 7.10 -15.20 -3.64
CA MET A 304 7.45 -13.83 -4.02
C MET A 304 8.86 -13.73 -4.61
N PRO A 305 9.96 -14.27 -4.01
CA PRO A 305 11.27 -14.21 -4.63
C PRO A 305 11.35 -14.96 -5.95
N ALA A 306 10.63 -16.07 -6.11
CA ALA A 306 10.55 -16.80 -7.37
C ALA A 306 9.99 -15.89 -8.49
N GLU A 307 8.91 -15.17 -8.21
CA GLU A 307 8.33 -14.22 -9.16
C GLU A 307 9.21 -12.98 -9.38
N VAL A 308 9.85 -12.45 -8.32
CA VAL A 308 10.82 -11.36 -8.39
C VAL A 308 11.96 -11.70 -9.35
N SER A 309 12.56 -12.91 -9.24
CA SER A 309 13.67 -13.32 -10.10
C SER A 309 13.30 -13.29 -11.59
N SER A 310 12.06 -13.65 -11.91
CA SER A 310 11.52 -13.61 -13.28
C SER A 310 11.13 -12.19 -13.69
N ASN A 311 10.43 -11.44 -12.85
CA ASN A 311 9.97 -10.10 -13.17
C ASN A 311 11.13 -9.11 -13.37
N LEU A 312 12.17 -9.18 -12.55
CA LEU A 312 13.32 -8.28 -12.64
C LEU A 312 14.39 -8.73 -13.65
N ALA A 313 14.20 -9.86 -14.32
CA ALA A 313 15.08 -10.30 -15.40
C ALA A 313 15.13 -9.30 -16.58
N ARG A 314 14.07 -8.53 -16.78
CA ARG A 314 13.96 -7.50 -17.84
C ARG A 314 14.91 -6.31 -17.69
N TYR A 315 15.46 -6.09 -16.49
CA TYR A 315 16.40 -5.00 -16.22
C TYR A 315 17.84 -5.47 -16.46
N ASP A 316 18.23 -5.52 -17.70
CA ASP A 316 19.45 -6.12 -18.21
C ASP A 316 20.46 -5.10 -18.79
N GLY A 317 20.06 -3.83 -18.88
CA GLY A 317 20.88 -2.75 -19.44
C GLY A 317 20.73 -2.54 -20.95
N ILE A 318 19.88 -3.32 -21.62
CA ILE A 318 19.63 -3.14 -23.06
C ILE A 318 18.47 -2.17 -23.29
N ARG A 319 17.29 -2.50 -22.75
CA ARG A 319 16.07 -1.69 -22.90
C ARG A 319 15.85 -0.73 -21.75
N TYR A 320 16.18 -1.17 -20.56
CA TYR A 320 16.04 -0.43 -19.30
C TYR A 320 17.39 -0.39 -18.59
N ALA A 321 17.56 0.55 -17.66
CA ALA A 321 18.73 0.67 -16.80
C ALA A 321 19.94 1.33 -17.47
N GLU A 322 19.77 2.54 -17.96
CA GLU A 322 20.93 3.34 -18.37
C GLU A 322 21.68 3.86 -17.13
N ILE A 323 22.69 3.10 -16.68
CA ILE A 323 23.56 3.50 -15.57
C ILE A 323 24.64 4.42 -16.12
N LYS A 324 24.79 5.62 -15.52
CA LYS A 324 25.82 6.60 -15.89
C LYS A 324 27.21 5.95 -15.82
N ASN A 325 28.02 6.23 -16.84
CA ASN A 325 29.43 5.79 -17.00
C ASN A 325 29.64 4.28 -17.21
N LEU A 326 28.59 3.46 -17.28
CA LEU A 326 28.74 2.02 -17.47
C LEU A 326 29.24 1.67 -18.88
N LYS A 327 28.80 2.44 -19.92
CA LYS A 327 29.11 2.16 -21.33
C LYS A 327 30.62 2.11 -21.65
N SER A 328 31.43 2.93 -20.97
CA SER A 328 32.89 2.95 -21.16
C SER A 328 33.62 1.76 -20.55
N GLU A 329 32.97 1.00 -19.66
CA GLU A 329 33.55 -0.13 -18.95
C GLU A 329 33.08 -1.50 -19.47
N VAL A 330 32.11 -1.52 -20.41
CA VAL A 330 31.48 -2.75 -20.93
C VAL A 330 32.30 -3.28 -22.12
N LYS A 331 32.78 -4.51 -21.99
CA LYS A 331 33.57 -5.19 -23.03
C LYS A 331 32.73 -6.13 -23.90
N ASN A 332 31.67 -6.68 -23.35
CA ASN A 332 30.77 -7.64 -24.00
C ASN A 332 29.39 -7.66 -23.33
N LEU A 333 28.46 -8.44 -23.89
CA LEU A 333 27.08 -8.52 -23.41
C LEU A 333 26.96 -9.05 -21.96
N SER A 334 27.78 -10.03 -21.59
CA SER A 334 27.81 -10.54 -20.22
C SER A 334 28.26 -9.49 -19.22
N ASP A 335 29.28 -8.70 -19.58
CA ASP A 335 29.72 -7.55 -18.78
C ASP A 335 28.59 -6.53 -18.58
N LEU A 336 27.81 -6.23 -19.64
CA LEU A 336 26.67 -5.33 -19.56
C LEU A 336 25.67 -5.83 -18.50
N TYR A 337 25.27 -7.09 -18.58
CA TYR A 337 24.31 -7.67 -17.65
C TYR A 337 24.81 -7.66 -16.20
N PHE A 338 26.01 -8.15 -15.96
CA PHE A 338 26.59 -8.23 -14.61
C PHE A 338 26.79 -6.86 -13.99
N LYS A 339 27.36 -5.92 -14.73
CA LYS A 339 27.63 -4.57 -14.21
C LYS A 339 26.34 -3.78 -13.98
N THR A 340 25.40 -3.82 -14.94
CA THR A 340 24.10 -3.16 -14.80
C THR A 340 23.36 -3.62 -13.56
N ARG A 341 23.20 -4.94 -13.40
CA ARG A 341 22.47 -5.52 -12.28
C ARG A 341 23.27 -5.40 -10.96
N GLY A 342 24.58 -5.55 -11.04
CA GLY A 342 25.47 -5.44 -9.89
C GLY A 342 25.52 -4.03 -9.29
N GLN A 343 25.52 -2.98 -10.11
CA GLN A 343 25.59 -1.60 -9.67
C GLN A 343 24.18 -0.98 -9.47
N GLY A 344 23.21 -1.38 -10.30
CA GLY A 344 21.88 -0.79 -10.33
C GLY A 344 20.94 -1.28 -9.22
N PHE A 345 21.06 -2.54 -8.79
CA PHE A 345 20.23 -3.11 -7.73
C PHE A 345 20.86 -3.01 -6.35
N GLY A 346 20.04 -2.67 -5.35
CA GLY A 346 20.38 -2.70 -3.94
C GLY A 346 20.52 -4.12 -3.36
N LYS A 347 20.96 -4.19 -2.11
CA LYS A 347 21.27 -5.46 -1.44
C LYS A 347 20.05 -6.38 -1.30
N GLU A 348 18.89 -5.84 -0.89
CA GLU A 348 17.67 -6.63 -0.67
C GLU A 348 17.12 -7.18 -1.98
N VAL A 349 17.10 -6.38 -3.04
CA VAL A 349 16.67 -6.81 -4.38
C VAL A 349 17.55 -7.96 -4.88
N LYS A 350 18.87 -7.84 -4.77
CA LYS A 350 19.81 -8.92 -5.14
C LYS A 350 19.56 -10.18 -4.34
N ARG A 351 19.33 -10.06 -3.02
CA ARG A 351 19.02 -11.21 -2.15
C ARG A 351 17.78 -11.95 -2.64
N ARG A 352 16.69 -11.24 -2.92
CA ARG A 352 15.44 -11.87 -3.39
C ARG A 352 15.56 -12.47 -4.78
N ILE A 353 16.31 -11.84 -5.68
CA ILE A 353 16.60 -12.42 -7.01
C ILE A 353 17.37 -13.75 -6.86
N ILE A 354 18.41 -13.79 -6.01
CA ILE A 354 19.22 -15.01 -5.77
C ILE A 354 18.35 -16.10 -5.16
N LEU A 355 17.56 -15.78 -4.12
CA LEU A 355 16.64 -16.74 -3.49
C LEU A 355 15.63 -17.29 -4.49
N GLY A 356 15.03 -16.42 -5.31
CA GLY A 356 14.05 -16.83 -6.33
C GLY A 356 14.66 -17.73 -7.40
N THR A 357 15.86 -17.38 -7.88
CA THR A 357 16.59 -18.20 -8.84
C THR A 357 16.90 -19.59 -8.26
N TYR A 358 17.31 -19.65 -6.98
CA TYR A 358 17.57 -20.91 -6.27
C TYR A 358 16.28 -21.75 -6.17
N VAL A 359 15.20 -21.16 -5.71
CA VAL A 359 13.89 -21.84 -5.56
C VAL A 359 13.37 -22.40 -6.88
N LEU A 360 13.63 -21.72 -8.01
CA LEU A 360 13.22 -22.16 -9.34
C LEU A 360 14.18 -23.12 -10.03
N SER A 361 15.36 -23.38 -9.44
CA SER A 361 16.37 -24.23 -10.06
C SER A 361 15.98 -25.71 -10.01
N LYS A 362 16.61 -26.51 -10.91
CA LYS A 362 16.38 -27.95 -11.02
C LYS A 362 16.62 -28.66 -9.67
N GLY A 363 15.68 -29.49 -9.26
CA GLY A 363 15.70 -30.21 -7.98
C GLY A 363 15.06 -29.44 -6.80
N TYR A 364 15.03 -28.11 -6.85
CA TYR A 364 14.41 -27.30 -5.80
C TYR A 364 13.01 -26.81 -6.14
N TYR A 365 12.68 -26.69 -7.43
CA TYR A 365 11.37 -26.26 -7.90
C TYR A 365 10.20 -27.09 -7.32
N ASP A 366 10.32 -28.41 -7.35
CA ASP A 366 9.29 -29.31 -6.82
C ASP A 366 9.26 -29.27 -5.28
N ALA A 367 10.44 -29.24 -4.65
CA ALA A 367 10.59 -29.27 -3.19
C ALA A 367 10.11 -27.98 -2.52
N TYR A 368 10.30 -26.83 -3.15
CA TYR A 368 9.97 -25.52 -2.58
C TYR A 368 8.80 -24.84 -3.29
N TYR A 369 8.94 -24.48 -4.57
CA TYR A 369 7.92 -23.66 -5.26
C TYR A 369 6.57 -24.36 -5.38
N LYS A 370 6.55 -25.60 -5.89
CA LYS A 370 5.31 -26.38 -5.99
C LYS A 370 4.70 -26.68 -4.62
N LYS A 371 5.54 -26.93 -3.60
CA LYS A 371 5.07 -27.14 -2.24
C LYS A 371 4.43 -25.85 -1.68
N ALA A 372 5.07 -24.70 -1.88
CA ALA A 372 4.52 -23.42 -1.46
C ALA A 372 3.18 -23.11 -2.14
N GLN A 373 3.04 -23.42 -3.44
CA GLN A 373 1.75 -23.26 -4.13
C GLN A 373 0.64 -24.15 -3.55
N LYS A 374 0.98 -25.37 -3.12
CA LYS A 374 0.01 -26.26 -2.41
C LYS A 374 -0.36 -25.68 -1.04
N VAL A 375 0.63 -25.18 -0.28
CA VAL A 375 0.39 -24.53 1.01
C VAL A 375 -0.47 -23.28 0.82
N ARG A 376 -0.20 -22.46 -0.21
CA ARG A 376 -1.05 -21.33 -0.57
C ARG A 376 -2.51 -21.73 -0.75
N ARG A 377 -2.76 -22.83 -1.46
CA ARG A 377 -4.14 -23.33 -1.66
C ARG A 377 -4.81 -23.72 -0.35
N LEU A 378 -4.11 -24.40 0.55
CA LEU A 378 -4.63 -24.76 1.86
C LEU A 378 -4.93 -23.54 2.74
N ILE A 379 -4.08 -22.50 2.70
CA ILE A 379 -4.34 -21.22 3.40
C ILE A 379 -5.60 -20.55 2.84
N ILE A 380 -5.79 -20.55 1.51
CA ILE A 380 -7.00 -20.00 0.89
C ILE A 380 -8.24 -20.75 1.39
N GLU A 381 -8.22 -22.09 1.38
CA GLU A 381 -9.31 -22.95 1.84
C GLU A 381 -9.62 -22.72 3.33
N GLU A 382 -8.62 -22.54 4.18
CA GLU A 382 -8.79 -22.21 5.59
C GLU A 382 -9.55 -20.88 5.79
N PHE A 383 -9.19 -19.83 5.04
CA PHE A 383 -9.93 -18.57 5.06
C PHE A 383 -11.35 -18.71 4.50
N GLU A 384 -11.56 -19.51 3.44
CA GLU A 384 -12.88 -19.79 2.86
C GLU A 384 -13.79 -20.50 3.88
N GLU A 385 -13.25 -21.44 4.67
CA GLU A 385 -14.01 -22.13 5.72
C GLU A 385 -14.36 -21.19 6.87
N ILE A 386 -13.42 -20.39 7.36
CA ILE A 386 -13.69 -19.50 8.49
C ILE A 386 -14.74 -18.42 8.15
N PHE A 387 -14.76 -17.92 6.91
CA PHE A 387 -15.78 -16.97 6.47
C PHE A 387 -17.19 -17.58 6.27
N LYS A 388 -17.39 -18.88 6.48
CA LYS A 388 -18.72 -19.48 6.67
C LYS A 388 -19.25 -19.27 8.09
N GLU A 389 -18.36 -19.12 9.07
CA GLU A 389 -18.70 -18.95 10.49
C GLU A 389 -18.79 -17.48 10.89
N VAL A 390 -17.93 -16.62 10.32
CA VAL A 390 -17.83 -15.20 10.63
C VAL A 390 -17.84 -14.36 9.34
N ASP A 391 -18.19 -13.09 9.46
CA ASP A 391 -18.34 -12.20 8.31
C ASP A 391 -17.05 -11.42 7.99
N PHE A 392 -16.27 -11.10 9.04
CA PHE A 392 -14.98 -10.41 8.96
C PHE A 392 -14.04 -10.90 10.05
N LEU A 393 -12.74 -10.67 9.86
CA LEU A 393 -11.75 -10.91 10.88
C LEU A 393 -11.19 -9.58 11.37
N ILE A 394 -10.93 -9.48 12.67
CA ILE A 394 -10.18 -8.38 13.30
C ILE A 394 -8.84 -8.94 13.77
N THR A 395 -7.74 -8.28 13.40
CA THR A 395 -6.38 -8.65 13.81
C THR A 395 -5.53 -7.41 14.04
N PRO A 396 -4.42 -7.50 14.78
CA PRO A 396 -3.38 -6.49 14.71
C PRO A 396 -2.91 -6.31 13.27
N THR A 397 -2.53 -5.08 12.89
CA THR A 397 -1.90 -4.85 11.57
C THR A 397 -0.40 -5.18 11.63
N THR A 398 0.25 -4.83 12.72
CA THR A 398 1.69 -5.01 12.93
C THR A 398 1.97 -5.64 14.30
N PRO A 399 3.06 -6.43 14.45
CA PRO A 399 3.41 -7.00 15.74
C PRO A 399 4.06 -6.00 16.70
N THR A 400 4.63 -4.90 16.19
CA THR A 400 5.34 -3.88 16.96
C THR A 400 4.90 -2.48 16.56
N LEU A 401 5.16 -1.52 17.42
CA LEU A 401 5.13 -0.09 17.08
C LEU A 401 6.20 0.25 16.03
N PRO A 402 6.17 1.47 15.43
CA PRO A 402 7.24 1.93 14.54
C PRO A 402 8.60 1.84 15.23
N PHE A 403 9.53 1.09 14.64
CA PHE A 403 10.89 0.89 15.16
C PHE A 403 11.85 1.97 14.64
N LYS A 404 13.02 2.11 15.26
CA LYS A 404 14.01 3.12 14.89
C LYS A 404 14.66 2.83 13.52
N LEU A 405 15.03 3.89 12.83
CA LEU A 405 15.84 3.79 11.60
C LEU A 405 17.13 3.01 11.89
N GLY A 406 17.46 2.05 11.02
CA GLY A 406 18.63 1.18 11.14
C GLY A 406 18.46 -0.04 12.04
N GLU A 407 17.44 -0.09 12.91
CA GLU A 407 17.29 -1.12 13.94
C GLU A 407 17.19 -2.55 13.38
N LYS A 408 16.43 -2.72 12.29
CA LYS A 408 16.23 -4.03 11.64
C LYS A 408 17.01 -4.21 10.33
N SER A 409 17.79 -3.22 9.91
CA SER A 409 18.44 -3.19 8.59
C SER A 409 19.49 -4.28 8.39
N LEU A 410 20.11 -4.76 9.46
CA LEU A 410 21.12 -5.82 9.45
C LEU A 410 20.54 -7.23 9.66
N ASP A 411 19.27 -7.35 10.03
CA ASP A 411 18.61 -8.64 10.29
C ASP A 411 17.36 -8.78 9.39
N PRO A 412 17.50 -9.41 8.21
CA PRO A 412 16.37 -9.58 7.30
C PRO A 412 15.20 -10.34 7.90
N LEU A 413 15.44 -11.33 8.79
CA LEU A 413 14.37 -12.10 9.40
C LEU A 413 13.51 -11.24 10.34
N LYS A 414 14.15 -10.39 11.16
CA LYS A 414 13.41 -9.43 12.00
C LYS A 414 12.61 -8.44 11.17
N MET A 415 13.16 -8.00 10.02
CA MET A 415 12.41 -7.14 9.09
C MET A 415 11.20 -7.87 8.50
N TYR A 416 11.36 -9.13 8.07
CA TYR A 416 10.30 -9.94 7.48
C TYR A 416 9.15 -10.22 8.46
N LEU A 417 9.44 -10.40 9.74
CA LEU A 417 8.42 -10.56 10.78
C LEU A 417 7.51 -9.32 10.95
N SER A 418 7.91 -8.15 10.47
CA SER A 418 7.06 -6.96 10.49
C SER A 418 5.76 -7.12 9.67
N ASP A 419 5.72 -8.06 8.72
CA ASP A 419 4.58 -8.33 7.85
C ASP A 419 3.80 -9.60 8.25
N VAL A 420 4.13 -10.23 9.40
CA VAL A 420 3.57 -11.53 9.80
C VAL A 420 2.05 -11.55 9.83
N PHE A 421 1.40 -10.46 10.22
CA PHE A 421 -0.05 -10.35 10.33
C PHE A 421 -0.76 -9.90 9.03
N THR A 422 -0.01 -9.37 8.06
CA THR A 422 -0.59 -8.85 6.82
C THR A 422 -0.53 -9.83 5.66
N VAL A 423 0.52 -10.66 5.63
CA VAL A 423 0.84 -11.56 4.52
C VAL A 423 -0.26 -12.59 4.23
N GLY A 424 -0.96 -13.09 5.27
CA GLY A 424 -2.04 -14.08 5.11
C GLY A 424 -3.14 -13.60 4.16
N ALA A 425 -3.58 -12.36 4.30
CA ALA A 425 -4.56 -11.74 3.43
C ALA A 425 -4.07 -11.56 1.98
N ASN A 426 -2.75 -11.39 1.76
CA ASN A 426 -2.17 -11.34 0.41
C ASN A 426 -2.15 -12.73 -0.24
N ILE A 427 -1.68 -13.74 0.48
CA ILE A 427 -1.63 -15.14 0.02
C ILE A 427 -3.02 -15.62 -0.41
N ALA A 428 -4.05 -15.26 0.36
CA ALA A 428 -5.43 -15.62 0.09
C ALA A 428 -6.16 -14.65 -0.88
N GLY A 429 -5.55 -13.53 -1.26
CA GLY A 429 -6.15 -12.55 -2.18
C GLY A 429 -7.34 -11.79 -1.60
N LEU A 430 -7.44 -11.66 -0.28
CA LEU A 430 -8.54 -11.05 0.45
C LEU A 430 -8.44 -9.53 0.53
N PRO A 431 -9.56 -8.78 0.58
CA PRO A 431 -9.55 -7.36 0.88
C PRO A 431 -9.24 -7.15 2.37
N ALA A 432 -8.46 -6.12 2.68
CA ALA A 432 -8.16 -5.76 4.05
C ALA A 432 -7.90 -4.26 4.20
N ILE A 433 -8.37 -3.68 5.31
CA ILE A 433 -8.20 -2.27 5.64
C ILE A 433 -7.52 -2.13 7.00
N ASN A 434 -6.51 -1.27 7.07
CA ASN A 434 -5.97 -0.79 8.34
C ASN A 434 -6.76 0.43 8.81
N LEU A 435 -7.12 0.44 10.09
CA LEU A 435 -7.67 1.58 10.80
C LEU A 435 -6.71 2.02 11.90
N PRO A 436 -6.41 3.32 12.04
CA PRO A 436 -5.78 3.83 13.25
C PRO A 436 -6.78 3.71 14.40
N ILE A 437 -6.36 3.18 15.55
CA ILE A 437 -7.24 2.89 16.70
C ILE A 437 -6.85 3.61 17.97
N GLY A 438 -5.64 4.13 18.04
CA GLY A 438 -5.12 4.79 19.24
C GLY A 438 -3.67 5.22 19.08
N TRP A 439 -3.08 5.58 20.20
CA TRP A 439 -1.72 6.08 20.32
C TRP A 439 -1.01 5.40 21.48
N SER A 440 0.26 5.05 21.27
CA SER A 440 1.13 4.55 22.34
C SER A 440 1.48 5.65 23.36
N GLN A 441 2.09 5.27 24.47
CA GLN A 441 2.62 6.20 25.47
C GLN A 441 3.64 7.17 24.85
N ASP A 442 4.43 6.69 23.88
CA ASP A 442 5.40 7.50 23.11
C ASP A 442 4.73 8.28 21.97
N LYS A 443 3.42 8.34 21.91
CA LYS A 443 2.63 9.05 20.89
C LYS A 443 2.86 8.54 19.46
N LEU A 444 3.19 7.26 19.32
CA LEU A 444 3.22 6.57 18.05
C LEU A 444 1.84 5.98 17.73
N PRO A 445 1.41 5.97 16.47
CA PRO A 445 0.10 5.45 16.09
C PRO A 445 0.02 3.92 16.26
N ILE A 446 -1.18 3.44 16.60
CA ILE A 446 -1.52 2.02 16.66
C ILE A 446 -2.59 1.71 15.64
N GLY A 447 -2.39 0.64 14.85
CA GLY A 447 -3.30 0.20 13.81
C GLY A 447 -3.88 -1.19 14.07
N MET A 448 -5.13 -1.36 13.65
CA MET A 448 -5.86 -2.63 13.61
C MET A 448 -6.36 -2.88 12.20
N GLN A 449 -6.32 -4.12 11.70
CA GLN A 449 -6.88 -4.42 10.39
C GLN A 449 -8.19 -5.21 10.48
N ILE A 450 -9.06 -4.94 9.51
CA ILE A 450 -10.26 -5.71 9.23
C ILE A 450 -10.04 -6.44 7.91
N ILE A 451 -10.21 -7.77 7.91
CA ILE A 451 -10.06 -8.61 6.72
C ILE A 451 -11.44 -9.15 6.36
N GLY A 452 -11.84 -9.00 5.10
CA GLY A 452 -13.11 -9.52 4.58
C GLY A 452 -12.93 -10.71 3.64
N PRO A 453 -14.03 -11.44 3.33
CA PRO A 453 -14.00 -12.45 2.28
C PRO A 453 -13.64 -11.83 0.92
N ARG A 454 -13.15 -12.66 0.02
CA ARG A 454 -12.74 -12.21 -1.32
C ARG A 454 -13.89 -11.50 -2.03
N PHE A 455 -13.59 -10.33 -2.62
CA PHE A 455 -14.55 -9.44 -3.29
C PHE A 455 -15.62 -8.81 -2.39
N ALA A 456 -15.44 -8.87 -1.07
CA ALA A 456 -16.28 -8.12 -0.13
C ALA A 456 -15.76 -6.69 0.13
N ASP A 457 -15.05 -6.09 -0.83
CA ASP A 457 -14.37 -4.79 -0.71
C ASP A 457 -15.31 -3.70 -0.19
N ASN A 458 -16.50 -3.55 -0.76
CA ASN A 458 -17.50 -2.56 -0.33
C ASN A 458 -18.04 -2.84 1.09
N ARG A 459 -18.16 -4.13 1.46
CA ARG A 459 -18.57 -4.52 2.82
C ARG A 459 -17.48 -4.19 3.85
N VAL A 460 -16.21 -4.35 3.48
CA VAL A 460 -15.07 -3.93 4.32
C VAL A 460 -15.13 -2.42 4.57
N PHE A 461 -15.41 -1.59 3.57
CA PHE A 461 -15.58 -0.15 3.77
C PHE A 461 -16.79 0.18 4.64
N PHE A 462 -17.93 -0.49 4.42
CA PHE A 462 -19.13 -0.29 5.23
C PHE A 462 -18.84 -0.50 6.72
N ILE A 463 -18.22 -1.62 7.06
CA ILE A 463 -17.93 -1.97 8.46
C ILE A 463 -16.80 -1.10 9.03
N ALA A 464 -15.79 -0.78 8.24
CA ALA A 464 -14.69 0.08 8.65
C ALA A 464 -15.16 1.50 9.00
N LYS A 465 -16.10 2.09 8.23
CA LYS A 465 -16.73 3.39 8.56
C LYS A 465 -17.46 3.36 9.89
N ALA A 466 -18.21 2.30 10.14
CA ALA A 466 -18.95 2.17 11.40
C ALA A 466 -18.01 2.06 12.61
N ILE A 467 -16.92 1.30 12.47
CA ILE A 467 -15.90 1.21 13.53
C ILE A 467 -15.13 2.54 13.66
N GLU A 468 -14.75 3.19 12.56
CA GLU A 468 -14.07 4.51 12.58
C GLU A 468 -14.92 5.55 13.36
N GLU A 469 -16.22 5.60 13.13
CA GLU A 469 -17.10 6.53 13.88
C GLU A 469 -17.18 6.16 15.37
N LEU A 470 -17.27 4.88 15.69
CA LEU A 470 -17.31 4.38 17.08
C LEU A 470 -16.05 4.73 17.88
N ILE A 471 -14.88 4.73 17.22
CA ILE A 471 -13.60 5.02 17.88
C ILE A 471 -13.07 6.44 17.65
N LYS A 472 -13.82 7.30 16.97
CA LYS A 472 -13.43 8.65 16.56
C LYS A 472 -12.84 9.52 17.68
N SER A 473 -13.36 9.39 18.89
CA SER A 473 -12.86 10.13 20.07
C SER A 473 -11.45 9.70 20.51
N ARG A 474 -10.99 8.52 20.12
CA ARG A 474 -9.68 7.95 20.48
C ARG A 474 -8.58 8.32 19.47
N ILE A 475 -8.96 8.57 18.22
CA ILE A 475 -8.03 8.82 17.11
C ILE A 475 -7.65 10.30 17.02
N LYS A 476 -8.54 11.21 17.47
CA LYS A 476 -8.28 12.66 17.47
C LYS A 476 -7.13 12.97 18.43
N LYS A 477 -6.06 13.54 17.89
CA LYS A 477 -4.92 14.09 18.62
C LYS A 477 -5.12 15.58 18.84
#